data_1bec71f252275e44a766493a3ac4e5e8
#
_entry.id   1bec71f252275e44a766493a3ac4e5e8
#
_cell.length_a   1.000
_cell.length_b   1.000
_cell.length_c   1.000
_cell.angle_alpha   90.00
_cell.angle_beta   90.00
_cell.angle_gamma   90.00
#
_symmetry.space_group_name_H-M   'P 1'
#
loop_
_entity.id
_entity.type
_entity.pdbx_description
1 polymer ?
#
loop_
_entity_poly.entity_id
_entity_poly.type
_entity_poly.pdbx_seq_one_letter_code
_entity_poly.pdbx_strand_id
1 'polypeptide(L)'
;MHTRFTRALAAVICCIVLVASCARLEVFATSTSNTKYSNLDSSKWNLVWSDEFSEDSVDTNKWSFTIGGGGFGNNEQQYYTDSTENAYIENGCLVLNAIQESNGEENYTSAKLSSTSSWTYGRYEFRAKLPGGTGLWPAIWMLPKDINVYGGEWPICGEIDIMEYMGSDRDTVLGTLHYGNPWVYNTGYYDIN
;
A
#
# COMPACT_ATOMS: atom_id res chain seq x y z
N MET A 1 1.04 31.61 -27.88
CA MET A 1 -0.31 31.13 -27.53
C MET A 1 -0.11 29.88 -26.70
N HIS A 2 -0.01 30.05 -25.36
CA HIS A 2 0.28 28.93 -24.45
C HIS A 2 -1.05 28.34 -23.98
N THR A 3 -1.40 27.21 -24.53
CA THR A 3 -2.49 26.38 -24.04
C THR A 3 -2.11 25.79 -22.68
N ARG A 4 -2.69 26.30 -21.62
CA ARG A 4 -2.63 25.69 -20.30
C ARG A 4 -3.48 24.42 -20.33
N PHE A 5 -2.83 23.27 -20.35
CA PHE A 5 -3.47 22.01 -20.01
C PHE A 5 -3.74 22.00 -18.50
N THR A 6 -4.93 22.36 -18.10
CA THR A 6 -5.46 22.01 -16.78
C THR A 6 -5.76 20.51 -16.81
N ARG A 7 -4.80 19.72 -16.38
CA ARG A 7 -5.03 18.29 -16.15
C ARG A 7 -5.76 18.14 -14.82
N ALA A 8 -6.97 17.62 -14.88
CA ALA A 8 -7.68 17.15 -13.71
C ALA A 8 -6.87 16.01 -13.06
N LEU A 9 -6.76 16.05 -11.78
CA LEU A 9 -5.74 15.42 -10.98
C LEU A 9 -6.24 14.14 -10.29
N ALA A 10 -5.52 13.06 -10.45
CA ALA A 10 -5.77 11.80 -9.78
C ALA A 10 -5.47 11.88 -8.28
N ALA A 11 -6.45 11.54 -7.51
CA ALA A 11 -6.31 11.35 -6.08
C ALA A 11 -5.94 9.89 -5.82
N VAL A 12 -4.89 9.65 -5.09
CA VAL A 12 -4.30 8.33 -4.91
C VAL A 12 -4.59 7.80 -3.52
N ILE A 13 -5.06 6.57 -3.42
CA ILE A 13 -5.29 5.84 -2.18
C ILE A 13 -4.10 4.90 -1.96
N CYS A 14 -3.47 4.98 -0.78
CA CYS A 14 -2.46 4.01 -0.38
C CYS A 14 -3.16 2.79 0.23
N CYS A 15 -2.95 1.62 -0.34
CA CYS A 15 -3.46 0.36 0.19
C CYS A 15 -2.31 -0.54 0.61
N ILE A 16 -2.45 -1.23 1.72
CA ILE A 16 -1.45 -2.20 2.22
C ILE A 16 -2.12 -3.56 2.27
N VAL A 17 -1.51 -4.54 1.61
CA VAL A 17 -2.06 -5.91 1.48
C VAL A 17 -1.08 -6.94 2.00
N LEU A 18 -1.55 -7.89 2.78
CA LEU A 18 -0.75 -9.03 3.26
C LEU A 18 -1.48 -10.35 3.02
N VAL A 19 -0.78 -11.35 2.57
CA VAL A 19 -1.27 -12.72 2.38
C VAL A 19 -0.48 -13.74 3.19
N ALA A 20 -1.20 -14.46 4.00
CA ALA A 20 -1.00 -15.76 4.67
C ALA A 20 0.26 -16.11 5.48
N SER A 21 -0.02 -16.63 6.65
CA SER A 21 0.70 -17.30 7.74
C SER A 21 1.59 -16.46 8.65
N CYS A 22 1.11 -16.21 9.89
CA CYS A 22 1.85 -15.70 11.08
C CYS A 22 3.03 -14.75 10.80
N ALA A 23 2.84 -13.79 9.91
CA ALA A 23 3.85 -12.82 9.55
C ALA A 23 3.36 -11.41 9.87
N ARG A 24 4.21 -10.62 10.48
CA ARG A 24 3.94 -9.22 10.85
C ARG A 24 4.58 -8.28 9.85
N LEU A 25 3.82 -7.38 9.29
CA LEU A 25 4.32 -6.15 8.69
C LEU A 25 4.23 -5.04 9.73
N GLU A 26 5.34 -4.50 10.15
CA GLU A 26 5.40 -3.32 11.00
C GLU A 26 5.72 -2.11 10.12
N VAL A 27 4.78 -1.19 9.99
CA VAL A 27 4.97 0.04 9.23
C VAL A 27 5.35 1.15 10.21
N PHE A 28 6.56 1.67 10.07
CA PHE A 28 7.08 2.76 10.89
C PHE A 28 7.08 4.04 10.06
N ALA A 29 6.46 5.07 10.55
CA ALA A 29 6.58 6.40 9.98
C ALA A 29 7.52 7.22 10.87
N THR A 30 8.83 7.16 10.65
CA THR A 30 9.78 8.05 11.33
C THR A 30 10.61 8.83 10.33
N SER A 31 10.72 10.12 10.57
CA SER A 31 11.54 11.05 9.81
C SER A 31 13.02 10.99 10.20
N THR A 32 13.68 9.83 10.11
CA THR A 32 15.13 9.77 10.28
C THR A 32 15.77 9.27 9.00
N SER A 33 16.34 10.22 8.28
CA SER A 33 17.13 10.05 7.07
C SER A 33 18.40 9.24 7.33
N ASN A 34 18.41 7.99 6.93
CA ASN A 34 19.65 7.26 6.67
C ASN A 34 19.42 6.32 5.48
N THR A 35 19.15 6.88 4.32
CA THR A 35 19.10 6.13 3.10
C THR A 35 19.91 6.79 2.00
N LYS A 36 20.40 5.99 1.09
CA LYS A 36 21.21 6.31 -0.09
C LYS A 36 20.60 7.43 -1.00
N TYR A 37 19.43 7.94 -0.63
CA TYR A 37 18.65 8.99 -1.31
C TYR A 37 18.58 10.31 -0.51
N SER A 38 19.49 10.54 0.44
CA SER A 38 19.59 11.78 1.24
C SER A 38 19.85 13.05 0.41
N ASN A 39 19.98 12.93 -0.91
CA ASN A 39 20.20 14.05 -1.82
C ASN A 39 18.90 14.77 -2.25
N LEU A 40 17.74 14.32 -1.79
CA LEU A 40 16.51 15.09 -2.00
C LEU A 40 16.46 16.19 -0.94
N ASP A 41 16.72 17.41 -1.39
CA ASP A 41 16.68 18.60 -0.56
C ASP A 41 15.33 18.71 0.18
N SER A 42 15.34 18.35 1.46
CA SER A 42 14.13 18.34 2.30
C SER A 42 13.53 19.75 2.46
N SER A 43 14.31 20.81 2.23
CA SER A 43 13.84 22.19 2.29
C SER A 43 12.82 22.53 1.20
N LYS A 44 12.69 21.70 0.17
CA LYS A 44 11.73 21.87 -0.94
C LYS A 44 10.38 21.19 -0.71
N TRP A 45 10.22 20.48 0.39
CA TRP A 45 9.03 19.71 0.70
C TRP A 45 8.38 20.20 1.98
N ASN A 46 7.06 20.35 1.96
CA ASN A 46 6.25 20.59 3.15
C ASN A 46 5.51 19.31 3.49
N LEU A 47 5.58 18.87 4.74
CA LEU A 47 4.77 17.77 5.23
C LEU A 47 3.29 18.19 5.21
N VAL A 48 2.48 17.44 4.49
CA VAL A 48 1.04 17.69 4.34
C VAL A 48 0.17 16.65 5.02
N TRP A 49 0.73 15.46 5.25
CA TRP A 49 0.07 14.36 5.91
C TRP A 49 1.10 13.37 6.44
N SER A 50 0.86 12.83 7.62
CA SER A 50 1.63 11.71 8.17
C SER A 50 0.76 10.87 9.10
N ASP A 51 1.17 9.63 9.31
CA ASP A 51 0.75 8.82 10.43
C ASP A 51 1.97 8.14 11.04
N GLU A 52 2.25 8.50 12.26
CA GLU A 52 3.37 7.96 13.06
C GLU A 52 2.90 6.82 13.97
N PHE A 53 1.63 6.43 13.87
CA PHE A 53 1.01 5.34 14.62
C PHE A 53 1.24 5.44 16.13
N SER A 54 1.14 6.66 16.65
CA SER A 54 1.37 6.99 18.06
C SER A 54 0.15 6.76 18.96
N GLU A 55 -0.99 6.51 18.37
CA GLU A 55 -2.24 6.23 19.07
C GLU A 55 -2.33 4.76 19.50
N ASP A 56 -3.30 4.41 20.35
CA ASP A 56 -3.49 3.02 20.81
C ASP A 56 -4.24 2.14 19.80
N SER A 57 -4.77 2.72 18.72
CA SER A 57 -5.54 2.03 17.69
C SER A 57 -5.37 2.72 16.35
N VAL A 58 -5.77 2.03 15.27
CA VAL A 58 -5.79 2.61 13.93
C VAL A 58 -6.73 3.81 13.88
N ASP A 59 -6.23 4.97 13.48
CA ASP A 59 -7.02 6.19 13.32
C ASP A 59 -7.93 6.10 12.10
N THR A 60 -9.21 5.85 12.31
CA THR A 60 -10.21 5.74 11.24
C THR A 60 -10.55 7.09 10.57
N ASN A 61 -10.05 8.20 11.06
CA ASN A 61 -10.09 9.47 10.31
C ASN A 61 -9.02 9.52 9.23
N LYS A 62 -7.94 8.77 9.39
CA LYS A 62 -6.83 8.67 8.43
C LYS A 62 -6.96 7.45 7.52
N TRP A 63 -7.52 6.36 8.03
CA TRP A 63 -7.57 5.07 7.35
C TRP A 63 -8.98 4.50 7.28
N SER A 64 -9.29 3.88 6.17
CA SER A 64 -10.50 3.07 5.99
C SER A 64 -10.12 1.63 5.71
N PHE A 65 -10.90 0.70 6.27
CA PHE A 65 -10.72 -0.73 6.03
C PHE A 65 -11.51 -1.18 4.79
N THR A 66 -10.89 -2.04 4.02
CA THR A 66 -11.62 -2.86 3.05
C THR A 66 -12.05 -4.15 3.74
N ILE A 67 -13.32 -4.54 3.59
CA ILE A 67 -13.87 -5.77 4.14
C ILE A 67 -14.37 -6.63 2.99
N GLY A 68 -13.92 -7.88 2.92
CA GLY A 68 -14.35 -8.81 1.88
C GLY A 68 -13.29 -9.82 1.48
N GLY A 69 -13.72 -10.79 0.67
CA GLY A 69 -12.91 -11.83 0.05
C GLY A 69 -13.18 -11.90 -1.46
N GLY A 70 -13.00 -13.09 -2.05
CA GLY A 70 -13.27 -13.32 -3.47
C GLY A 70 -12.09 -13.01 -4.39
N GLY A 71 -10.88 -12.98 -3.84
CA GLY A 71 -9.62 -12.98 -4.59
C GLY A 71 -9.19 -11.67 -5.20
N PHE A 72 -9.95 -10.58 -5.09
CA PHE A 72 -9.62 -9.22 -5.54
C PHE A 72 -8.97 -9.12 -6.94
N GLY A 73 -9.35 -10.01 -7.84
CA GLY A 73 -8.80 -10.08 -9.21
C GLY A 73 -7.47 -10.83 -9.34
N ASN A 74 -6.82 -11.21 -8.23
CA ASN A 74 -5.50 -11.83 -8.18
C ASN A 74 -5.51 -13.26 -7.63
N ASN A 75 -6.69 -13.87 -7.41
CA ASN A 75 -6.87 -15.15 -6.71
C ASN A 75 -6.27 -15.13 -5.28
N GLU A 76 -6.35 -13.99 -4.62
CA GLU A 76 -5.96 -13.84 -3.22
C GLU A 76 -6.83 -14.72 -2.33
N GLN A 77 -6.22 -15.33 -1.31
CA GLN A 77 -6.87 -16.40 -0.51
C GLN A 77 -7.39 -15.92 0.84
N GLN A 78 -7.23 -14.67 1.17
CA GLN A 78 -7.67 -14.10 2.44
C GLN A 78 -8.99 -13.36 2.31
N TYR A 79 -9.70 -13.33 3.43
CA TYR A 79 -10.76 -12.36 3.68
C TYR A 79 -10.17 -11.16 4.43
N TYR A 80 -10.37 -9.96 3.95
CA TYR A 80 -9.97 -8.75 4.64
C TYR A 80 -11.01 -8.36 5.68
N THR A 81 -10.54 -8.00 6.87
CA THR A 81 -11.37 -7.61 8.02
C THR A 81 -10.94 -6.27 8.59
N ASP A 82 -11.77 -5.72 9.48
CA ASP A 82 -11.45 -4.60 10.36
C ASP A 82 -11.13 -5.06 11.79
N SER A 83 -10.87 -6.36 11.98
CA SER A 83 -10.51 -6.92 13.28
C SER A 83 -9.20 -6.36 13.80
N THR A 84 -9.16 -6.10 15.10
CA THR A 84 -7.92 -5.72 15.79
C THR A 84 -6.90 -6.88 15.87
N GLU A 85 -7.25 -8.08 15.45
CA GLU A 85 -6.32 -9.18 15.28
C GLU A 85 -5.55 -9.08 13.95
N ASN A 86 -6.20 -8.49 12.93
CA ASN A 86 -5.59 -8.28 11.62
C ASN A 86 -4.92 -6.93 11.44
N ALA A 87 -5.41 -5.87 12.12
CA ALA A 87 -4.76 -4.55 12.09
C ALA A 87 -4.80 -3.89 13.45
N TYR A 88 -3.64 -3.56 13.99
CA TYR A 88 -3.50 -2.96 15.30
C TYR A 88 -2.23 -2.11 15.42
N ILE A 89 -2.14 -1.33 16.48
CA ILE A 89 -0.94 -0.55 16.80
C ILE A 89 -0.15 -1.28 17.89
N GLU A 90 1.13 -1.47 17.65
CA GLU A 90 2.06 -2.06 18.60
C GLU A 90 3.42 -1.36 18.53
N ASN A 91 3.91 -0.85 19.65
CA ASN A 91 5.21 -0.16 19.75
C ASN A 91 5.38 1.01 18.76
N GLY A 92 4.34 1.78 18.52
CA GLY A 92 4.36 2.91 17.59
C GLY A 92 4.41 2.46 16.12
N CYS A 93 3.84 1.31 15.82
CA CYS A 93 3.80 0.75 14.47
C CYS A 93 2.39 0.25 14.14
N LEU A 94 1.96 0.47 12.92
CA LEU A 94 0.84 -0.28 12.37
C LEU A 94 1.30 -1.71 12.08
N VAL A 95 0.64 -2.68 12.67
CA VAL A 95 0.83 -4.10 12.38
C VAL A 95 -0.33 -4.57 11.51
N LEU A 96 -0.02 -5.12 10.35
CA LEU A 96 -0.96 -5.85 9.50
C LEU A 96 -0.62 -7.34 9.62
N ASN A 97 -1.57 -8.09 10.14
CA ASN A 97 -1.38 -9.48 10.52
C ASN A 97 -2.24 -10.40 9.65
N ALA A 98 -1.59 -11.28 8.91
CA ALA A 98 -2.27 -12.34 8.20
C ALA A 98 -2.38 -13.57 9.11
N ILE A 99 -3.58 -14.10 9.24
CA ILE A 99 -3.90 -15.20 10.15
C ILE A 99 -4.47 -16.36 9.35
N GLN A 100 -4.04 -17.57 9.69
CA GLN A 100 -4.66 -18.78 9.16
C GLN A 100 -5.88 -19.12 10.00
N GLU A 101 -7.02 -18.68 9.53
CA GLU A 101 -8.32 -18.93 10.15
C GLU A 101 -9.42 -18.91 9.08
N SER A 102 -10.52 -19.59 9.32
CA SER A 102 -11.63 -19.64 8.37
C SER A 102 -12.55 -18.41 8.56
N ASN A 103 -12.86 -17.74 7.46
CA ASN A 103 -13.86 -16.70 7.40
C ASN A 103 -14.66 -16.85 6.09
N GLY A 104 -15.89 -17.36 6.21
CA GLY A 104 -16.69 -17.73 5.05
C GLY A 104 -16.06 -18.88 4.27
N GLU A 105 -15.79 -18.65 2.99
CA GLU A 105 -15.13 -19.61 2.10
C GLU A 105 -13.60 -19.48 2.13
N GLU A 106 -13.07 -18.41 2.73
CA GLU A 106 -11.64 -18.16 2.81
C GLU A 106 -11.01 -18.84 4.03
N ASN A 107 -9.76 -19.25 3.91
CA ASN A 107 -9.02 -19.94 4.96
C ASN A 107 -7.96 -19.07 5.65
N TYR A 108 -7.97 -17.80 5.34
CA TYR A 108 -7.07 -16.79 5.90
C TYR A 108 -7.82 -15.49 6.10
N THR A 109 -7.41 -14.73 7.09
CA THR A 109 -7.81 -13.34 7.26
C THR A 109 -6.60 -12.42 7.19
N SER A 110 -6.83 -11.17 6.81
CA SER A 110 -5.80 -10.13 6.78
C SER A 110 -6.46 -8.75 6.85
N ALA A 111 -5.68 -7.70 6.72
CA ALA A 111 -6.20 -6.35 6.63
C ALA A 111 -5.71 -5.63 5.38
N LYS A 112 -6.59 -4.81 4.80
CA LYS A 112 -6.32 -3.89 3.72
C LYS A 112 -6.83 -2.51 4.11
N LEU A 113 -5.91 -1.55 4.23
CA LEU A 113 -6.21 -0.19 4.63
C LEU A 113 -5.98 0.78 3.47
N SER A 114 -6.88 1.73 3.34
CA SER A 114 -6.76 2.82 2.38
C SER A 114 -6.77 4.16 3.10
N SER A 115 -5.93 5.11 2.70
CA SER A 115 -5.98 6.46 3.25
C SER A 115 -7.29 7.14 2.90
N THR A 116 -7.90 7.84 3.87
CA THR A 116 -9.10 8.66 3.65
C THR A 116 -8.81 9.90 2.81
N SER A 117 -7.56 10.37 2.88
CA SER A 117 -7.04 11.47 2.09
C SER A 117 -6.45 10.99 0.77
N SER A 118 -6.33 11.90 -0.18
CA SER A 118 -5.82 11.62 -1.51
C SER A 118 -5.05 12.80 -2.06
N TRP A 119 -4.00 12.53 -2.81
CA TRP A 119 -3.08 13.55 -3.33
C TRP A 119 -2.78 13.28 -4.79
N THR A 120 -2.52 14.33 -5.52
CA THR A 120 -2.19 14.20 -6.95
C THR A 120 -0.71 14.12 -7.21
N TYR A 121 0.04 14.87 -6.45
CA TYR A 121 1.49 14.95 -6.54
C TYR A 121 2.06 14.93 -5.15
N GLY A 122 3.28 14.45 -5.04
CA GLY A 122 3.96 14.48 -3.75
C GLY A 122 5.18 13.58 -3.74
N ARG A 123 5.85 13.63 -2.63
CA ARG A 123 6.84 12.67 -2.19
C ARG A 123 6.19 11.83 -1.12
N TYR A 124 6.28 10.52 -1.27
CA TYR A 124 5.73 9.54 -0.33
C TYR A 124 6.88 8.75 0.28
N GLU A 125 6.91 8.66 1.58
CA GLU A 125 7.93 7.94 2.33
C GLU A 125 7.26 6.94 3.26
N PHE A 126 7.71 5.70 3.18
CA PHE A 126 7.24 4.62 4.04
C PHE A 126 8.45 3.93 4.67
N ARG A 127 8.29 3.53 5.91
CA ARG A 127 9.22 2.61 6.57
C ARG A 127 8.43 1.37 6.94
N ALA A 128 8.84 0.23 6.38
CA ALA A 128 8.14 -1.03 6.57
C ALA A 128 9.12 -2.15 6.90
N LYS A 129 8.66 -3.10 7.71
CA LYS A 129 9.32 -4.38 7.92
C LYS A 129 8.49 -5.45 7.22
N LEU A 130 9.08 -6.09 6.23
CA LEU A 130 8.39 -7.02 5.37
C LEU A 130 8.48 -8.45 5.94
N PRO A 131 7.39 -9.24 5.90
CA PRO A 131 7.37 -10.61 6.36
C PRO A 131 8.00 -11.54 5.32
N GLY A 132 8.80 -12.50 5.73
CA GLY A 132 9.26 -13.58 4.86
C GLY A 132 8.36 -14.81 4.98
N GLY A 133 8.17 -15.52 3.89
CA GLY A 133 7.40 -16.77 3.83
C GLY A 133 6.69 -16.96 2.50
N THR A 134 6.73 -18.17 1.97
CA THR A 134 6.04 -18.49 0.72
C THR A 134 4.54 -18.24 0.82
N GLY A 135 3.97 -17.57 -0.15
CA GLY A 135 2.56 -17.20 -0.20
C GLY A 135 2.24 -15.82 0.40
N LEU A 136 3.24 -15.13 1.00
CA LEU A 136 3.07 -13.76 1.46
C LEU A 136 3.34 -12.78 0.33
N TRP A 137 2.44 -11.80 0.21
CA TRP A 137 2.51 -10.75 -0.80
C TRP A 137 2.07 -9.40 -0.21
N PRO A 138 2.88 -8.79 0.65
CA PRO A 138 2.61 -7.44 1.14
C PRO A 138 2.86 -6.40 0.04
N ALA A 139 2.02 -5.36 0.02
CA ALA A 139 2.16 -4.27 -0.92
C ALA A 139 1.86 -2.91 -0.27
N ILE A 140 2.54 -1.88 -0.77
CA ILE A 140 2.23 -0.46 -0.55
C ILE A 140 2.03 0.13 -1.94
N TRP A 141 0.81 0.55 -2.25
CA TRP A 141 0.41 0.87 -3.60
C TRP A 141 -0.67 1.94 -3.67
N MET A 142 -0.97 2.42 -4.85
CA MET A 142 -1.84 3.55 -5.09
C MET A 142 -2.78 3.30 -6.26
N LEU A 143 -4.05 3.63 -6.04
CA LEU A 143 -5.08 3.72 -7.08
C LEU A 143 -5.74 5.10 -7.08
N PRO A 144 -6.34 5.54 -8.20
CA PRO A 144 -7.18 6.72 -8.21
C PRO A 144 -8.36 6.58 -7.24
N LYS A 145 -8.64 7.64 -6.48
CA LYS A 145 -9.79 7.67 -5.56
C LYS A 145 -11.12 7.47 -6.30
N ASP A 146 -11.23 7.95 -7.50
CA ASP A 146 -12.37 7.72 -8.39
C ASP A 146 -11.89 7.18 -9.74
N ILE A 147 -11.98 5.88 -9.87
CA ILE A 147 -11.57 5.16 -11.07
C ILE A 147 -12.36 5.62 -12.32
N ASN A 148 -13.61 6.05 -12.15
CA ASN A 148 -14.46 6.48 -13.26
C ASN A 148 -13.99 7.78 -13.90
N VAL A 149 -13.33 8.63 -13.13
CA VAL A 149 -12.76 9.90 -13.66
C VAL A 149 -11.54 9.63 -14.55
N TYR A 150 -10.87 8.50 -14.34
CA TYR A 150 -9.58 8.19 -14.96
C TYR A 150 -9.61 6.97 -15.90
N GLY A 151 -10.69 6.78 -16.61
CA GLY A 151 -10.80 5.73 -17.62
C GLY A 151 -11.82 4.65 -17.31
N GLY A 152 -12.39 4.66 -16.10
CA GLY A 152 -13.53 3.81 -15.71
C GLY A 152 -13.19 2.39 -15.31
N GLU A 153 -11.99 1.91 -15.59
CA GLU A 153 -11.56 0.53 -15.28
C GLU A 153 -10.06 0.41 -15.12
N TRP A 154 -9.64 -0.61 -14.41
CA TRP A 154 -8.24 -1.03 -14.35
C TRP A 154 -7.87 -1.80 -15.64
N PRO A 155 -6.68 -1.63 -16.21
CA PRO A 155 -5.57 -0.78 -15.76
C PRO A 155 -5.57 0.63 -16.39
N ILE A 156 -6.61 1.02 -17.12
CA ILE A 156 -6.67 2.32 -17.80
C ILE A 156 -6.59 3.49 -16.81
N CYS A 157 -7.18 3.31 -15.63
CA CYS A 157 -7.16 4.30 -14.56
C CYS A 157 -5.76 4.54 -13.98
N GLY A 158 -4.82 3.64 -14.23
CA GLY A 158 -3.48 3.64 -13.66
C GLY A 158 -3.42 3.06 -12.26
N GLU A 159 -2.27 2.44 -11.93
CA GLU A 159 -1.89 1.94 -10.61
C GLU A 159 -0.41 2.18 -10.41
N ILE A 160 -0.02 2.52 -9.20
CA ILE A 160 1.38 2.73 -8.82
C ILE A 160 1.67 1.84 -7.63
N ASP A 161 2.49 0.81 -7.83
CA ASP A 161 2.99 -0.01 -6.74
C ASP A 161 4.32 0.56 -6.28
N ILE A 162 4.29 1.16 -5.10
CA ILE A 162 5.48 1.75 -4.49
C ILE A 162 6.39 0.63 -4.01
N MET A 163 5.80 -0.41 -3.46
CA MET A 163 6.47 -1.60 -2.96
C MET A 163 5.55 -2.80 -3.07
N GLU A 164 6.01 -3.83 -3.74
CA GLU A 164 5.49 -5.18 -3.66
C GLU A 164 6.61 -6.13 -3.23
N TYR A 165 6.28 -7.12 -2.45
CA TYR A 165 7.26 -8.09 -1.96
C TYR A 165 6.69 -9.49 -1.99
N MET A 166 7.41 -10.38 -2.66
CA MET A 166 7.08 -11.80 -2.65
C MET A 166 7.85 -12.47 -1.51
N GLY A 167 7.15 -12.94 -0.50
CA GLY A 167 7.78 -13.52 0.68
C GLY A 167 8.63 -14.78 0.41
N SER A 168 8.55 -15.35 -0.80
CA SER A 168 9.43 -16.40 -1.28
C SER A 168 10.79 -15.89 -1.78
N ASP A 169 10.88 -14.63 -2.19
CA ASP A 169 12.12 -13.92 -2.56
C ASP A 169 12.35 -12.82 -1.52
N ARG A 170 13.29 -13.06 -0.61
CA ARG A 170 13.52 -12.17 0.55
C ARG A 170 14.44 -11.00 0.28
N ASP A 171 14.99 -10.95 -0.88
CA ASP A 171 16.09 -10.05 -1.21
C ASP A 171 15.65 -8.90 -2.11
N THR A 172 14.46 -9.01 -2.72
CA THR A 172 14.00 -8.09 -3.76
C THR A 172 12.63 -7.52 -3.43
N VAL A 173 12.48 -6.21 -3.59
CA VAL A 173 11.18 -5.55 -3.70
C VAL A 173 10.96 -5.03 -5.11
N LEU A 174 9.70 -4.98 -5.52
CA LEU A 174 9.28 -4.50 -6.82
C LEU A 174 8.59 -3.16 -6.67
N GLY A 175 8.79 -2.27 -7.63
CA GLY A 175 7.97 -1.09 -7.83
C GLY A 175 7.41 -1.13 -9.25
N THR A 176 6.09 -1.05 -9.40
CA THR A 176 5.44 -1.27 -10.70
C THR A 176 4.50 -0.11 -11.05
N LEU A 177 4.39 0.18 -12.33
CA LEU A 177 3.35 1.03 -12.89
C LEU A 177 2.47 0.17 -13.80
N HIS A 178 1.16 0.21 -13.58
CA HIS A 178 0.17 -0.40 -14.48
C HIS A 178 -0.66 0.66 -15.15
N TYR A 179 -0.86 0.56 -16.46
CA TYR A 179 -1.59 1.57 -17.24
C TYR A 179 -1.97 1.08 -18.64
N GLY A 180 -2.81 1.85 -19.31
CA GLY A 180 -3.07 1.74 -20.74
C GLY A 180 -4.11 0.67 -21.13
N ASN A 181 -4.49 0.74 -22.42
CA ASN A 181 -5.31 -0.25 -23.10
C ASN A 181 -4.75 -0.42 -24.53
N PRO A 182 -4.13 -1.54 -24.88
CA PRO A 182 -3.99 -2.74 -24.03
C PRO A 182 -3.14 -2.50 -22.78
N TRP A 183 -3.29 -3.37 -21.79
CA TRP A 183 -2.54 -3.30 -20.53
C TRP A 183 -1.03 -3.31 -20.75
N VAL A 184 -0.39 -2.35 -20.14
CA VAL A 184 1.06 -2.19 -20.10
C VAL A 184 1.49 -2.09 -18.64
N TYR A 185 2.61 -2.71 -18.31
CA TYR A 185 3.25 -2.51 -17.00
C TYR A 185 4.75 -2.26 -17.16
N ASN A 186 5.32 -1.57 -16.19
CA ASN A 186 6.75 -1.30 -16.11
C ASN A 186 7.22 -1.51 -14.67
N THR A 187 8.06 -2.52 -14.46
CA THR A 187 8.53 -2.92 -13.14
C THR A 187 10.01 -2.64 -12.98
N GLY A 188 10.36 -1.97 -11.89
CA GLY A 188 11.72 -1.85 -11.37
C GLY A 188 11.93 -2.80 -10.19
N TYR A 189 13.15 -3.27 -10.04
CA TYR A 189 13.57 -4.17 -8.96
C TYR A 189 14.59 -3.46 -8.08
N TYR A 190 14.46 -3.66 -6.78
CA TYR A 190 15.35 -3.09 -5.79
C TYR A 190 15.80 -4.18 -4.81
N ASP A 191 17.12 -4.35 -4.71
CA ASP A 191 17.76 -5.26 -3.75
C ASP A 191 17.76 -4.60 -2.36
N ILE A 192 17.26 -5.32 -1.35
CA ILE A 192 17.11 -4.86 0.03
C ILE A 192 18.08 -5.53 1.02
N ASN A 193 19.05 -6.34 0.53
CA ASN A 193 20.16 -6.92 1.31
C ASN A 193 21.29 -5.96 1.60
#